data_e6a4195b9a59fc742e753431d85e4462
#
_entry.id   e6a4195b9a59fc742e753431d85e4462
#
_cell.length_a   1.000
_cell.length_b   1.000
_cell.length_c   1.000
_cell.angle_alpha   90.00
_cell.angle_beta   90.00
_cell.angle_gamma   90.00
#
_symmetry.space_group_name_H-M   'P 1'
#
loop_
_entity.id
_entity.type
_entity.pdbx_description
1 polymer ?
#
loop_
_entity_poly.entity_id
_entity_poly.type
_entity_poly.pdbx_seq_one_letter_code
_entity_poly.pdbx_strand_id
1 'polypeptide(L)'
;MSMHNLSGKVAVVTGGSSGIGLATVELLLEAGAAVAFCGRDANRLASAEAALRQRFPEAALHTQCCDVLDAGQMQRFAADSQAKLGAASMLVCNAGQGRVSTFATTSDEAWQDELNLKFFSIIRPVRAFLAQLESQPDAAIACANSLLASQPEPHMVATSAARAGVKNLVRSLAVEFAPKGIRVNGILIGLVESGQWQRRFEAREERDLDWTQWTARLARGKQIPLARLGLPLEAARALFFLVSPLSAYTTGSHIDVSGGLSRHV
;
A
#
# COMPACT_ATOMS: atom_id res chain seq x y z
N MET A 1 7.41 -27.68 -3.95
CA MET A 1 7.50 -26.41 -3.21
C MET A 1 6.11 -25.81 -3.13
N SER A 2 5.70 -25.34 -1.97
CA SER A 2 4.40 -24.64 -1.84
C SER A 2 4.42 -23.41 -2.73
N MET A 3 3.34 -23.15 -3.49
CA MET A 3 3.20 -21.96 -4.37
C MET A 3 3.31 -20.62 -3.60
N HIS A 4 3.32 -20.64 -2.29
CA HIS A 4 3.38 -19.47 -1.43
C HIS A 4 4.72 -19.34 -0.67
N ASN A 5 5.73 -20.17 -0.97
CA ASN A 5 7.01 -20.10 -0.28
C ASN A 5 7.89 -18.98 -0.86
N LEU A 6 8.18 -17.97 -0.03
CA LEU A 6 9.06 -16.84 -0.33
C LEU A 6 10.39 -16.90 0.42
N SER A 7 10.79 -18.08 0.93
CA SER A 7 12.08 -18.27 1.62
C SER A 7 13.24 -17.81 0.74
N GLY A 8 14.16 -17.05 1.31
CA GLY A 8 15.29 -16.46 0.60
C GLY A 8 14.95 -15.19 -0.23
N LYS A 9 13.69 -14.75 -0.24
CA LYS A 9 13.29 -13.47 -0.86
C LYS A 9 13.23 -12.36 0.18
N VAL A 10 13.55 -11.15 -0.22
CA VAL A 10 13.46 -9.94 0.64
C VAL A 10 12.34 -9.04 0.11
N ALA A 11 11.41 -8.69 0.98
CA ALA A 11 10.32 -7.77 0.69
C ALA A 11 10.45 -6.47 1.49
N VAL A 12 10.09 -5.37 0.84
CA VAL A 12 10.05 -4.03 1.46
C VAL A 12 8.63 -3.50 1.41
N VAL A 13 8.13 -2.98 2.56
CA VAL A 13 6.77 -2.40 2.64
C VAL A 13 6.84 -0.99 3.22
N THR A 14 6.44 0.00 2.46
CA THR A 14 6.27 1.36 2.99
C THR A 14 4.89 1.51 3.65
N GLY A 15 4.84 2.20 4.79
CA GLY A 15 3.60 2.29 5.58
C GLY A 15 3.18 0.95 6.21
N GLY A 16 4.17 0.13 6.61
CA GLY A 16 3.97 -1.22 7.16
C GLY A 16 3.53 -1.27 8.62
N SER A 17 3.38 -0.14 9.31
CA SER A 17 3.08 -0.10 10.74
C SER A 17 1.59 -0.21 11.10
N SER A 18 0.68 -0.28 10.13
CA SER A 18 -0.76 -0.42 10.37
C SER A 18 -1.56 -0.79 9.13
N GLY A 19 -2.80 -1.22 9.32
CA GLY A 19 -3.77 -1.43 8.25
C GLY A 19 -3.28 -2.37 7.15
N ILE A 20 -3.48 -2.00 5.89
CA ILE A 20 -3.15 -2.82 4.72
C ILE A 20 -1.64 -3.14 4.67
N GLY A 21 -0.79 -2.15 5.00
CA GLY A 21 0.66 -2.36 5.01
C GLY A 21 1.10 -3.40 6.04
N LEU A 22 0.59 -3.33 7.28
CA LEU A 22 0.89 -4.31 8.32
C LEU A 22 0.38 -5.70 7.95
N ALA A 23 -0.86 -5.81 7.47
CA ALA A 23 -1.40 -7.08 6.99
C ALA A 23 -0.58 -7.66 5.81
N THR A 24 0.01 -6.80 4.97
CA THR A 24 0.92 -7.25 3.90
C THR A 24 2.23 -7.77 4.47
N VAL A 25 2.81 -7.09 5.48
CA VAL A 25 4.00 -7.57 6.20
C VAL A 25 3.75 -8.95 6.80
N GLU A 26 2.61 -9.14 7.48
CA GLU A 26 2.24 -10.43 8.07
C GLU A 26 2.19 -11.56 7.03
N LEU A 27 1.51 -11.34 5.90
CA LEU A 27 1.43 -12.34 4.82
C LEU A 27 2.80 -12.69 4.23
N LEU A 28 3.68 -11.70 4.08
CA LEU A 28 5.03 -11.91 3.55
C LEU A 28 5.88 -12.73 4.53
N LEU A 29 5.79 -12.45 5.83
CA LEU A 29 6.46 -13.22 6.89
C LEU A 29 5.90 -14.64 6.98
N GLU A 30 4.58 -14.83 6.93
CA GLU A 30 3.93 -16.15 6.89
C GLU A 30 4.42 -17.00 5.72
N ALA A 31 4.72 -16.36 4.58
CA ALA A 31 5.28 -17.01 3.40
C ALA A 31 6.79 -17.25 3.48
N GLY A 32 7.47 -16.85 4.57
CA GLY A 32 8.90 -17.08 4.81
C GLY A 32 9.83 -16.02 4.19
N ALA A 33 9.32 -14.89 3.72
CA ALA A 33 10.16 -13.79 3.25
C ALA A 33 10.87 -13.09 4.41
N ALA A 34 12.08 -12.58 4.20
CA ALA A 34 12.64 -11.53 5.02
C ALA A 34 11.94 -10.21 4.71
N VAL A 35 11.56 -9.43 5.72
CA VAL A 35 10.75 -8.22 5.51
C VAL A 35 11.38 -6.99 6.14
N ALA A 36 11.59 -5.94 5.35
CA ALA A 36 11.85 -4.60 5.85
C ALA A 36 10.57 -3.75 5.72
N PHE A 37 10.22 -2.97 6.75
CA PHE A 37 9.13 -2.03 6.62
C PHE A 37 9.39 -0.72 7.35
N CYS A 38 8.75 0.35 6.89
CA CYS A 38 8.89 1.66 7.50
C CYS A 38 7.55 2.35 7.75
N GLY A 39 7.59 3.34 8.61
CA GLY A 39 6.48 4.24 8.94
C GLY A 39 7.00 5.50 9.62
N ARG A 40 6.20 6.58 9.64
CA ARG A 40 6.59 7.87 10.21
C ARG A 40 6.39 7.97 11.72
N ASP A 41 5.47 7.19 12.27
CA ASP A 41 5.12 7.19 13.69
C ASP A 41 5.95 6.13 14.41
N ALA A 42 6.93 6.57 15.19
CA ALA A 42 7.87 5.68 15.88
C ALA A 42 7.19 4.75 16.90
N ASN A 43 6.17 5.25 17.61
CA ASN A 43 5.46 4.45 18.61
C ASN A 43 4.65 3.34 17.96
N ARG A 44 3.94 3.66 16.89
CA ARG A 44 3.15 2.69 16.12
C ARG A 44 4.06 1.68 15.44
N LEU A 45 5.21 2.12 14.94
CA LEU A 45 6.21 1.25 14.33
C LEU A 45 6.76 0.25 15.35
N ALA A 46 7.15 0.72 16.54
CA ALA A 46 7.67 -0.12 17.62
C ALA A 46 6.61 -1.13 18.11
N SER A 47 5.34 -0.71 18.24
CA SER A 47 4.24 -1.61 18.61
C SER A 47 4.01 -2.69 17.56
N ALA A 48 4.04 -2.33 16.28
CA ALA A 48 3.90 -3.28 15.18
C ALA A 48 5.08 -4.28 15.15
N GLU A 49 6.30 -3.78 15.31
CA GLU A 49 7.49 -4.64 15.38
C GLU A 49 7.42 -5.64 16.54
N ALA A 50 7.06 -5.19 17.74
CA ALA A 50 6.95 -6.06 18.91
C ALA A 50 5.91 -7.18 18.70
N ALA A 51 4.73 -6.83 18.16
CA ALA A 51 3.70 -7.82 17.84
C ALA A 51 4.15 -8.83 16.78
N LEU A 52 4.84 -8.37 15.74
CA LEU A 52 5.37 -9.25 14.69
C LEU A 52 6.47 -10.17 15.21
N ARG A 53 7.39 -9.69 16.05
CA ARG A 53 8.44 -10.53 16.65
C ARG A 53 7.87 -11.57 17.61
N GLN A 54 6.78 -11.24 18.31
CA GLN A 54 6.07 -12.22 19.14
C GLN A 54 5.41 -13.33 18.30
N ARG A 55 4.80 -12.96 17.16
CA ARG A 55 4.11 -13.91 16.28
C ARG A 55 5.07 -14.72 15.39
N PHE A 56 6.19 -14.11 15.00
CA PHE A 56 7.19 -14.67 14.08
C PHE A 56 8.60 -14.52 14.67
N PRO A 57 8.94 -15.26 15.76
CA PRO A 57 10.19 -15.05 16.51
C PRO A 57 11.45 -15.27 15.67
N GLU A 58 11.41 -16.20 14.71
CA GLU A 58 12.55 -16.52 13.85
C GLU A 58 12.61 -15.71 12.54
N ALA A 59 11.64 -14.81 12.31
CA ALA A 59 11.59 -14.10 11.05
C ALA A 59 12.68 -13.02 10.94
N ALA A 60 13.33 -12.95 9.79
CA ALA A 60 14.25 -11.88 9.46
C ALA A 60 13.45 -10.59 9.20
N LEU A 61 13.45 -9.69 10.18
CA LEU A 61 12.64 -8.47 10.21
C LEU A 61 13.53 -7.25 10.47
N HIS A 62 13.36 -6.21 9.65
CA HIS A 62 13.96 -4.89 9.86
C HIS A 62 12.89 -3.78 9.83
N THR A 63 12.92 -2.88 10.79
CA THR A 63 12.04 -1.72 10.86
C THR A 63 12.84 -0.43 10.96
N GLN A 64 12.32 0.64 10.36
CA GLN A 64 12.94 1.96 10.45
C GLN A 64 11.90 3.07 10.40
N CYS A 65 12.02 4.04 11.32
CA CYS A 65 11.24 5.27 11.22
C CYS A 65 11.71 6.06 10.00
N CYS A 66 10.81 6.26 9.04
CA CYS A 66 11.15 6.88 7.76
C CYS A 66 9.93 7.59 7.17
N ASP A 67 10.13 8.83 6.73
CA ASP A 67 9.17 9.52 5.87
C ASP A 67 9.50 9.22 4.40
N VAL A 68 8.56 8.62 3.69
CA VAL A 68 8.67 8.33 2.25
C VAL A 68 8.80 9.61 1.40
N LEU A 69 8.46 10.76 1.97
CA LEU A 69 8.63 12.07 1.34
C LEU A 69 10.02 12.69 1.59
N ASP A 70 10.90 12.01 2.31
CA ASP A 70 12.31 12.40 2.46
C ASP A 70 13.19 11.42 1.67
N ALA A 71 13.84 11.93 0.61
CA ALA A 71 14.68 11.10 -0.24
C ALA A 71 15.90 10.53 0.50
N GLY A 72 16.51 11.31 1.42
CA GLY A 72 17.65 10.88 2.21
C GLY A 72 17.28 9.78 3.20
N GLN A 73 16.13 9.89 3.87
CA GLN A 73 15.62 8.83 4.74
C GLN A 73 15.34 7.55 3.96
N MET A 74 14.74 7.66 2.77
CA MET A 74 14.47 6.49 1.92
C MET A 74 15.76 5.81 1.44
N GLN A 75 16.80 6.57 1.08
CA GLN A 75 18.09 5.99 0.71
C GLN A 75 18.75 5.28 1.90
N ARG A 76 18.73 5.86 3.10
CA ARG A 76 19.22 5.19 4.32
C ARG A 76 18.44 3.92 4.62
N PHE A 77 17.12 3.97 4.55
CA PHE A 77 16.27 2.79 4.76
C PHE A 77 16.60 1.68 3.75
N ALA A 78 16.86 2.02 2.47
CA ALA A 78 17.22 1.05 1.46
C ALA A 78 18.60 0.41 1.74
N ALA A 79 19.60 1.21 2.13
CA ALA A 79 20.95 0.73 2.47
C ALA A 79 20.93 -0.16 3.72
N ASP A 80 20.25 0.26 4.80
CA ASP A 80 20.13 -0.47 6.05
C ASP A 80 19.38 -1.79 5.87
N SER A 81 18.30 -1.77 5.06
CA SER A 81 17.52 -2.98 4.73
C SER A 81 18.40 -3.99 3.98
N GLN A 82 19.17 -3.53 2.99
CA GLN A 82 20.06 -4.39 2.22
C GLN A 82 21.18 -4.98 3.08
N ALA A 83 21.77 -4.19 3.96
CA ALA A 83 22.85 -4.66 4.86
C ALA A 83 22.36 -5.72 5.83
N LYS A 84 21.10 -5.65 6.29
CA LYS A 84 20.54 -6.56 7.30
C LYS A 84 19.86 -7.79 6.70
N LEU A 85 19.20 -7.66 5.55
CA LEU A 85 18.35 -8.70 4.99
C LEU A 85 18.78 -9.19 3.61
N GLY A 86 19.70 -8.49 2.94
CA GLY A 86 20.04 -8.72 1.55
C GLY A 86 19.25 -7.85 0.58
N ALA A 87 19.50 -8.01 -0.72
CA ALA A 87 18.90 -7.20 -1.76
C ALA A 87 17.39 -7.49 -1.91
N ALA A 88 16.59 -6.44 -1.94
CA ALA A 88 15.15 -6.54 -2.10
C ALA A 88 14.75 -7.04 -3.50
N SER A 89 13.87 -8.03 -3.54
CA SER A 89 13.22 -8.53 -4.77
C SER A 89 11.75 -8.09 -4.88
N MET A 90 11.16 -7.61 -3.79
CA MET A 90 9.75 -7.19 -3.73
C MET A 90 9.63 -5.83 -3.05
N LEU A 91 8.90 -4.89 -3.67
CA LEU A 91 8.64 -3.58 -3.10
C LEU A 91 7.14 -3.29 -3.10
N VAL A 92 6.57 -3.02 -1.93
CA VAL A 92 5.18 -2.60 -1.75
C VAL A 92 5.14 -1.12 -1.37
N CYS A 93 4.71 -0.27 -2.30
CA CYS A 93 4.45 1.15 -2.09
C CYS A 93 3.02 1.33 -1.56
N ASN A 94 2.87 1.34 -0.22
CA ASN A 94 1.56 1.44 0.43
C ASN A 94 1.40 2.72 1.26
N ALA A 95 2.49 3.42 1.61
CA ALA A 95 2.41 4.65 2.40
C ALA A 95 1.54 5.71 1.73
N GLY A 96 0.53 6.22 2.45
CA GLY A 96 -0.36 7.26 1.94
C GLY A 96 -1.58 7.47 2.82
N GLN A 97 -2.36 8.49 2.50
CA GLN A 97 -3.65 8.80 3.12
C GLN A 97 -4.53 9.53 2.11
N GLY A 98 -5.85 9.57 2.33
CA GLY A 98 -6.78 10.40 1.57
C GLY A 98 -7.00 11.75 2.24
N ARG A 99 -7.27 12.78 1.45
CA ARG A 99 -7.66 14.13 1.92
C ARG A 99 -9.02 14.48 1.33
N VAL A 100 -9.94 14.92 2.18
CA VAL A 100 -11.19 15.53 1.72
C VAL A 100 -10.86 16.90 1.15
N SER A 101 -11.31 17.19 -0.07
CA SER A 101 -11.04 18.42 -0.80
C SER A 101 -12.10 18.68 -1.85
N THR A 102 -12.60 19.93 -1.93
CA THR A 102 -13.42 20.39 -3.05
C THR A 102 -12.60 21.33 -3.92
N PHE A 103 -12.97 21.53 -5.17
CA PHE A 103 -12.21 22.43 -6.06
C PHE A 103 -12.14 23.85 -5.50
N ALA A 104 -13.27 24.37 -5.03
CA ALA A 104 -13.37 25.76 -4.58
C ALA A 104 -12.62 26.04 -3.26
N THR A 105 -12.41 25.03 -2.41
CA THR A 105 -11.84 25.24 -1.06
C THR A 105 -10.43 24.69 -0.89
N THR A 106 -9.85 24.12 -1.95
CA THR A 106 -8.50 23.52 -1.91
C THR A 106 -7.50 24.55 -2.45
N SER A 107 -6.58 25.02 -1.58
CA SER A 107 -5.52 25.96 -1.98
C SER A 107 -4.48 25.29 -2.87
N ASP A 108 -3.66 26.08 -3.55
CA ASP A 108 -2.58 25.59 -4.41
C ASP A 108 -1.55 24.76 -3.62
N GLU A 109 -1.22 25.16 -2.40
CA GLU A 109 -0.33 24.41 -1.51
C GLU A 109 -0.94 23.05 -1.15
N ALA A 110 -2.24 23.01 -0.86
CA ALA A 110 -2.93 21.76 -0.56
C ALA A 110 -2.99 20.82 -1.78
N TRP A 111 -3.09 21.38 -3.01
CA TRP A 111 -2.94 20.63 -4.25
C TRP A 111 -1.52 20.06 -4.39
N GLN A 112 -0.48 20.89 -4.17
CA GLN A 112 0.92 20.45 -4.24
C GLN A 112 1.22 19.36 -3.22
N ASP A 113 0.77 19.51 -1.97
CA ASP A 113 0.92 18.51 -0.91
C ASP A 113 0.30 17.17 -1.31
N GLU A 114 -0.91 17.19 -1.89
CA GLU A 114 -1.60 15.99 -2.29
C GLU A 114 -0.91 15.30 -3.47
N LEU A 115 -0.48 16.05 -4.48
CA LEU A 115 0.31 15.56 -5.60
C LEU A 115 1.65 14.99 -5.09
N ASN A 116 2.37 15.74 -4.25
CA ASN A 116 3.64 15.29 -3.68
C ASN A 116 3.46 13.98 -2.91
N LEU A 117 2.45 13.89 -2.05
CA LEU A 117 2.21 12.67 -1.29
C LEU A 117 1.94 11.47 -2.21
N LYS A 118 1.08 11.62 -3.22
CA LYS A 118 0.68 10.46 -4.05
C LYS A 118 1.79 10.01 -4.99
N PHE A 119 2.53 10.93 -5.59
CA PHE A 119 3.59 10.57 -6.52
C PHE A 119 4.88 10.18 -5.79
N PHE A 120 5.35 11.00 -4.86
CA PHE A 120 6.66 10.77 -4.26
C PHE A 120 6.68 9.67 -3.19
N SER A 121 5.52 9.27 -2.66
CA SER A 121 5.44 8.03 -1.87
C SER A 121 5.65 6.74 -2.69
N ILE A 122 5.72 6.85 -4.01
CA ILE A 122 6.07 5.77 -4.94
C ILE A 122 7.43 6.04 -5.57
N ILE A 123 7.64 7.24 -6.13
CA ILE A 123 8.87 7.57 -6.88
C ILE A 123 10.11 7.42 -6.01
N ARG A 124 10.09 7.90 -4.77
CA ARG A 124 11.28 7.84 -3.90
C ARG A 124 11.62 6.43 -3.44
N PRO A 125 10.67 5.61 -2.93
CA PRO A 125 10.95 4.20 -2.67
C PRO A 125 11.44 3.44 -3.90
N VAL A 126 10.80 3.60 -5.05
CA VAL A 126 11.23 2.95 -6.29
C VAL A 126 12.67 3.33 -6.64
N ARG A 127 13.03 4.62 -6.61
CA ARG A 127 14.41 5.07 -6.87
C ARG A 127 15.41 4.52 -5.87
N ALA A 128 15.06 4.48 -4.59
CA ALA A 128 15.96 4.02 -3.53
C ALA A 128 16.25 2.51 -3.63
N PHE A 129 15.29 1.72 -4.08
CA PHE A 129 15.41 0.26 -4.16
C PHE A 129 15.69 -0.27 -5.58
N LEU A 130 15.72 0.59 -6.61
CA LEU A 130 15.81 0.17 -8.02
C LEU A 130 17.01 -0.73 -8.30
N ALA A 131 18.20 -0.35 -7.86
CA ALA A 131 19.42 -1.13 -8.08
C ALA A 131 19.34 -2.53 -7.42
N GLN A 132 18.70 -2.64 -6.26
CA GLN A 132 18.47 -3.92 -5.60
C GLN A 132 17.51 -4.79 -6.41
N LEU A 133 16.39 -4.21 -6.85
CA LEU A 133 15.39 -4.90 -7.68
C LEU A 133 15.98 -5.39 -9.00
N GLU A 134 16.79 -4.56 -9.67
CA GLU A 134 17.47 -4.93 -10.91
C GLU A 134 18.48 -6.09 -10.75
N SER A 135 19.01 -6.27 -9.54
CA SER A 135 19.95 -7.36 -9.23
C SER A 135 19.24 -8.70 -8.93
N GLN A 136 17.92 -8.71 -8.84
CA GLN A 136 17.16 -9.89 -8.41
C GLN A 136 16.33 -10.48 -9.55
N PRO A 137 16.32 -11.81 -9.70
CA PRO A 137 15.37 -12.45 -10.60
C PRO A 137 13.95 -12.28 -10.07
N ASP A 138 12.98 -12.13 -10.98
CA ASP A 138 11.55 -12.05 -10.69
C ASP A 138 11.16 -10.88 -9.78
N ALA A 139 11.88 -9.76 -9.85
CA ALA A 139 11.59 -8.59 -9.04
C ALA A 139 10.20 -7.99 -9.35
N ALA A 140 9.55 -7.49 -8.30
CA ALA A 140 8.21 -6.93 -8.45
C ALA A 140 7.97 -5.70 -7.55
N ILE A 141 7.21 -4.76 -8.09
CA ILE A 141 6.70 -3.57 -7.40
C ILE A 141 5.17 -3.64 -7.40
N ALA A 142 4.55 -3.47 -6.24
CA ALA A 142 3.10 -3.30 -6.13
C ALA A 142 2.76 -1.97 -5.44
N CYS A 143 1.83 -1.22 -6.03
CA CYS A 143 1.41 0.09 -5.53
C CYS A 143 -0.03 0.05 -5.02
N ALA A 144 -0.23 0.48 -3.76
CA ALA A 144 -1.57 0.71 -3.22
C ALA A 144 -2.13 2.02 -3.79
N ASN A 145 -3.13 1.91 -4.64
CA ASN A 145 -3.85 3.04 -5.20
C ASN A 145 -5.34 2.96 -4.77
N SER A 146 -6.16 3.85 -5.24
CA SER A 146 -7.58 3.92 -4.88
C SER A 146 -8.45 3.83 -6.12
N LEU A 147 -9.65 3.33 -5.94
CA LEU A 147 -10.72 3.37 -6.93
C LEU A 147 -10.99 4.79 -7.47
N LEU A 148 -10.70 5.82 -6.64
CA LEU A 148 -10.76 7.23 -7.04
C LEU A 148 -9.91 7.55 -8.28
N ALA A 149 -8.93 6.73 -8.63
CA ALA A 149 -8.14 6.86 -9.86
C ALA A 149 -8.96 6.69 -11.15
N SER A 150 -10.08 5.98 -11.06
CA SER A 150 -10.97 5.69 -12.20
C SER A 150 -12.39 6.19 -11.98
N GLN A 151 -12.79 6.36 -10.71
CA GLN A 151 -14.12 6.79 -10.29
C GLN A 151 -13.99 7.94 -9.29
N PRO A 152 -13.81 9.21 -9.77
CA PRO A 152 -13.63 10.34 -8.88
C PRO A 152 -14.89 10.66 -8.07
N GLU A 153 -14.69 11.16 -6.85
CA GLU A 153 -15.78 11.68 -6.00
C GLU A 153 -15.63 13.21 -5.83
N PRO A 154 -16.73 13.99 -5.86
CA PRO A 154 -16.67 15.46 -5.85
C PRO A 154 -15.94 16.07 -4.65
N HIS A 155 -16.01 15.42 -3.47
CA HIS A 155 -15.34 15.87 -2.24
C HIS A 155 -13.92 15.29 -2.07
N MET A 156 -13.35 14.73 -3.14
CA MET A 156 -12.01 14.13 -3.16
C MET A 156 -11.21 14.57 -4.40
N VAL A 157 -11.43 15.80 -4.87
CA VAL A 157 -10.99 16.23 -6.20
C VAL A 157 -9.48 16.14 -6.39
N ALA A 158 -8.68 16.66 -5.47
CA ALA A 158 -7.22 16.61 -5.56
C ALA A 158 -6.68 15.17 -5.43
N THR A 159 -7.24 14.41 -4.48
CA THR A 159 -6.90 12.98 -4.32
C THR A 159 -7.24 12.18 -5.57
N SER A 160 -8.41 12.40 -6.19
CA SER A 160 -8.83 11.66 -7.38
C SER A 160 -7.92 11.95 -8.58
N ALA A 161 -7.60 13.23 -8.81
CA ALA A 161 -6.69 13.63 -9.89
C ALA A 161 -5.28 13.03 -9.71
N ALA A 162 -4.72 13.13 -8.49
CA ALA A 162 -3.41 12.56 -8.18
C ALA A 162 -3.40 11.02 -8.33
N ARG A 163 -4.47 10.34 -7.91
CA ARG A 163 -4.61 8.89 -8.02
C ARG A 163 -4.74 8.42 -9.47
N ALA A 164 -5.39 9.20 -10.33
CA ALA A 164 -5.43 8.94 -11.76
C ALA A 164 -4.02 9.01 -12.37
N GLY A 165 -3.23 10.03 -11.99
CA GLY A 165 -1.83 10.12 -12.37
C GLY A 165 -0.99 8.95 -11.87
N VAL A 166 -1.19 8.48 -10.63
CA VAL A 166 -0.52 7.28 -10.10
C VAL A 166 -0.89 6.02 -10.90
N LYS A 167 -2.15 5.87 -11.31
CA LYS A 167 -2.56 4.75 -12.17
C LYS A 167 -1.78 4.74 -13.49
N ASN A 168 -1.58 5.90 -14.09
CA ASN A 168 -0.75 6.04 -15.29
C ASN A 168 0.74 5.81 -14.99
N LEU A 169 1.27 6.34 -13.88
CA LEU A 169 2.66 6.11 -13.46
C LEU A 169 2.99 4.62 -13.34
N VAL A 170 2.13 3.83 -12.71
CA VAL A 170 2.29 2.37 -12.59
C VAL A 170 2.42 1.72 -13.97
N ARG A 171 1.59 2.14 -14.93
CA ARG A 171 1.65 1.64 -16.31
C ARG A 171 2.95 2.04 -17.00
N SER A 172 3.39 3.27 -16.83
CA SER A 172 4.65 3.79 -17.41
C SER A 172 5.85 3.03 -16.87
N LEU A 173 5.94 2.86 -15.54
CA LEU A 173 7.01 2.10 -14.89
C LEU A 173 7.01 0.62 -15.32
N ALA A 174 5.83 0.03 -15.53
CA ALA A 174 5.73 -1.35 -15.99
C ALA A 174 6.37 -1.55 -17.37
N VAL A 175 6.16 -0.61 -18.29
CA VAL A 175 6.77 -0.64 -19.62
C VAL A 175 8.27 -0.37 -19.55
N GLU A 176 8.69 0.63 -18.78
CA GLU A 176 10.11 1.00 -18.64
C GLU A 176 10.94 -0.09 -17.98
N PHE A 177 10.39 -0.79 -16.98
CA PHE A 177 11.14 -1.77 -16.19
C PHE A 177 11.00 -3.22 -16.69
N ALA A 178 10.07 -3.50 -17.61
CA ALA A 178 9.93 -4.85 -18.17
C ALA A 178 11.22 -5.40 -18.79
N PRO A 179 12.03 -4.62 -19.56
CA PRO A 179 13.32 -5.10 -20.07
C PRO A 179 14.34 -5.42 -18.98
N LYS A 180 14.14 -4.92 -17.76
CA LYS A 180 14.98 -5.19 -16.58
C LYS A 180 14.46 -6.38 -15.75
N GLY A 181 13.43 -7.08 -16.20
CA GLY A 181 12.82 -8.21 -15.50
C GLY A 181 11.96 -7.80 -14.28
N ILE A 182 11.63 -6.51 -14.12
CA ILE A 182 10.84 -6.02 -12.98
C ILE A 182 9.38 -5.83 -13.41
N ARG A 183 8.46 -6.48 -12.71
CA ARG A 183 7.01 -6.28 -12.88
C ARG A 183 6.53 -5.12 -12.00
N VAL A 184 5.64 -4.29 -12.53
CA VAL A 184 5.05 -3.18 -11.76
C VAL A 184 3.54 -3.22 -11.91
N ASN A 185 2.83 -3.36 -10.80
CA ASN A 185 1.38 -3.45 -10.76
C ASN A 185 0.79 -2.60 -9.62
N GLY A 186 -0.52 -2.48 -9.60
CA GLY A 186 -1.21 -1.79 -8.51
C GLY A 186 -2.51 -2.46 -8.11
N ILE A 187 -3.08 -1.99 -7.01
CA ILE A 187 -4.46 -2.31 -6.61
C ILE A 187 -5.29 -1.03 -6.57
N LEU A 188 -6.57 -1.14 -6.90
CA LEU A 188 -7.55 -0.07 -6.75
C LEU A 188 -8.44 -0.38 -5.56
N ILE A 189 -8.19 0.30 -4.45
CA ILE A 189 -8.88 0.08 -3.19
C ILE A 189 -10.16 0.91 -3.14
N GLY A 190 -11.28 0.28 -2.85
CA GLY A 190 -12.53 0.94 -2.50
C GLY A 190 -12.55 1.38 -1.03
N LEU A 191 -13.59 1.01 -0.30
CA LEU A 191 -13.69 1.28 1.14
C LEU A 191 -13.21 0.05 1.93
N VAL A 192 -12.05 0.21 2.58
CA VAL A 192 -11.44 -0.79 3.47
C VAL A 192 -11.36 -0.23 4.89
N GLU A 193 -11.61 -1.05 5.89
CA GLU A 193 -11.46 -0.68 7.29
C GLU A 193 -10.07 -0.10 7.58
N SER A 194 -10.05 0.99 8.33
CA SER A 194 -8.82 1.72 8.63
C SER A 194 -8.99 2.57 9.88
N GLY A 195 -7.87 2.99 10.47
CA GLY A 195 -7.91 3.95 11.60
C GLY A 195 -8.64 5.26 11.26
N GLN A 196 -8.73 5.65 9.98
CA GLN A 196 -9.53 6.81 9.57
C GLN A 196 -11.03 6.55 9.75
N TRP A 197 -11.51 5.37 9.36
CA TRP A 197 -12.90 4.98 9.56
C TRP A 197 -13.23 4.80 11.04
N GLN A 198 -12.29 4.25 11.82
CA GLN A 198 -12.44 4.11 13.26
C GLN A 198 -12.60 5.48 13.94
N ARG A 199 -11.74 6.45 13.62
CA ARG A 199 -11.88 7.83 14.14
C ARG A 199 -13.20 8.49 13.73
N ARG A 200 -13.69 8.26 12.50
CA ARG A 200 -15.01 8.76 12.08
C ARG A 200 -16.15 8.12 12.84
N PHE A 201 -16.04 6.83 13.12
CA PHE A 201 -16.98 6.11 13.95
C PHE A 201 -17.03 6.66 15.39
N GLU A 202 -15.85 6.90 15.98
CA GLU A 202 -15.73 7.45 17.34
C GLU A 202 -16.25 8.89 17.44
N ALA A 203 -16.01 9.71 16.42
CA ALA A 203 -16.42 11.13 16.36
C ALA A 203 -17.88 11.36 15.92
N ARG A 204 -18.65 10.31 15.61
CA ARG A 204 -20.02 10.47 15.18
C ARG A 204 -20.95 10.95 16.30
N GLU A 205 -21.97 11.70 15.93
CA GLU A 205 -23.01 12.17 16.86
C GLU A 205 -23.99 11.07 17.27
N GLU A 206 -24.52 10.33 16.26
CA GLU A 206 -25.43 9.19 16.47
C GLU A 206 -24.64 7.97 17.01
N ARG A 207 -24.95 7.51 18.21
CA ARG A 207 -24.26 6.40 18.88
C ARG A 207 -25.08 5.13 19.06
N ASP A 208 -26.21 5.03 18.37
CA ASP A 208 -27.18 3.93 18.42
C ASP A 208 -26.72 2.66 17.70
N LEU A 209 -25.68 2.76 16.85
CA LEU A 209 -25.14 1.64 16.10
C LEU A 209 -23.76 1.22 16.64
N ASP A 210 -23.50 -0.08 16.70
CA ASP A 210 -22.17 -0.62 16.87
C ASP A 210 -21.32 -0.47 15.59
N TRP A 211 -20.05 -0.87 15.67
CA TRP A 211 -19.12 -0.78 14.52
C TRP A 211 -19.63 -1.54 13.30
N THR A 212 -20.11 -2.77 13.49
CA THR A 212 -20.58 -3.64 12.40
C THR A 212 -21.82 -3.06 11.72
N GLN A 213 -22.76 -2.59 12.51
CA GLN A 213 -24.00 -1.97 12.01
C GLN A 213 -23.71 -0.66 11.26
N TRP A 214 -22.81 0.17 11.81
CA TRP A 214 -22.43 1.44 11.20
C TRP A 214 -21.70 1.24 9.88
N THR A 215 -20.72 0.32 9.81
CA THR A 215 -19.99 0.02 8.57
C THR A 215 -20.92 -0.61 7.52
N ALA A 216 -21.87 -1.46 7.92
CA ALA A 216 -22.88 -2.00 7.01
C ALA A 216 -23.82 -0.90 6.48
N ARG A 217 -24.25 0.06 7.33
CA ARG A 217 -25.02 1.24 6.89
C ARG A 217 -24.23 2.08 5.90
N LEU A 218 -22.95 2.34 6.19
CA LEU A 218 -22.06 3.06 5.29
C LEU A 218 -21.90 2.34 3.95
N ALA A 219 -21.69 1.03 3.96
CA ALA A 219 -21.53 0.22 2.75
C ALA A 219 -22.79 0.27 1.86
N ARG A 220 -23.97 0.16 2.47
CA ARG A 220 -25.25 0.32 1.75
C ARG A 220 -25.40 1.71 1.15
N GLY A 221 -25.10 2.77 1.93
CA GLY A 221 -25.16 4.16 1.47
C GLY A 221 -24.21 4.45 0.30
N LYS A 222 -23.06 3.77 0.27
CA LYS A 222 -22.10 3.81 -0.84
C LYS A 222 -22.42 2.80 -1.96
N GLN A 223 -23.47 2.02 -1.83
CA GLN A 223 -23.88 1.01 -2.81
C GLN A 223 -22.78 -0.03 -3.10
N ILE A 224 -22.07 -0.48 -2.08
CA ILE A 224 -21.09 -1.58 -2.21
C ILE A 224 -21.89 -2.91 -2.35
N PRO A 225 -21.74 -3.65 -3.46
CA PRO A 225 -22.51 -4.88 -3.69
C PRO A 225 -22.32 -5.95 -2.60
N LEU A 226 -21.09 -6.10 -2.06
CA LEU A 226 -20.81 -7.02 -0.93
C LEU A 226 -21.37 -6.52 0.41
N ALA A 227 -22.02 -5.36 0.47
CA ALA A 227 -22.73 -4.78 1.62
C ALA A 227 -21.89 -4.62 2.90
N ARG A 228 -20.56 -4.58 2.79
CA ARG A 228 -19.62 -4.36 3.89
C ARG A 228 -18.38 -3.59 3.42
N LEU A 229 -17.59 -3.07 4.34
CA LEU A 229 -16.24 -2.62 4.04
C LEU A 229 -15.33 -3.85 3.83
N GLY A 230 -14.28 -3.67 3.04
CA GLY A 230 -13.20 -4.66 2.94
C GLY A 230 -12.35 -4.66 4.22
N LEU A 231 -11.68 -5.77 4.50
CA LEU A 231 -10.70 -5.87 5.57
C LEU A 231 -9.30 -5.53 5.03
N PRO A 232 -8.39 -4.99 5.86
CA PRO A 232 -6.99 -4.77 5.47
C PRO A 232 -6.33 -6.01 4.85
N LEU A 233 -6.61 -7.17 5.40
CA LEU A 233 -6.10 -8.46 4.92
C LEU A 233 -6.55 -8.78 3.48
N GLU A 234 -7.75 -8.38 3.08
CA GLU A 234 -8.25 -8.64 1.72
C GLU A 234 -7.48 -7.82 0.68
N ALA A 235 -7.17 -6.55 0.98
CA ALA A 235 -6.31 -5.73 0.14
C ALA A 235 -4.84 -6.20 0.15
N ALA A 236 -4.35 -6.64 1.32
CA ALA A 236 -3.01 -7.19 1.48
C ALA A 236 -2.79 -8.46 0.64
N ARG A 237 -3.80 -9.34 0.53
CA ARG A 237 -3.74 -10.53 -0.34
C ARG A 237 -3.55 -10.18 -1.82
N ALA A 238 -4.18 -9.12 -2.29
CA ALA A 238 -3.98 -8.64 -3.66
C ALA A 238 -2.56 -8.07 -3.88
N LEU A 239 -2.03 -7.30 -2.91
CA LEU A 239 -0.64 -6.83 -2.94
C LEU A 239 0.35 -8.00 -2.91
N PHE A 240 0.12 -8.98 -2.02
CA PHE A 240 0.93 -10.20 -1.93
C PHE A 240 0.95 -10.97 -3.26
N PHE A 241 -0.22 -11.18 -3.88
CA PHE A 241 -0.30 -11.81 -5.20
C PHE A 241 0.56 -11.06 -6.22
N LEU A 242 0.45 -9.73 -6.27
CA LEU A 242 1.15 -8.91 -7.27
C LEU A 242 2.67 -8.86 -7.10
N VAL A 243 3.20 -8.96 -5.87
CA VAL A 243 4.65 -8.99 -5.66
C VAL A 243 5.23 -10.41 -5.69
N SER A 244 4.41 -11.42 -5.49
CA SER A 244 4.86 -12.81 -5.48
C SER A 244 5.01 -13.42 -6.89
N PRO A 245 5.68 -14.57 -7.03
CA PRO A 245 5.78 -15.30 -8.30
C PRO A 245 4.42 -15.77 -8.87
N LEU A 246 3.35 -15.74 -8.06
CA LEU A 246 1.99 -16.10 -8.52
C LEU A 246 1.49 -15.23 -9.69
N SER A 247 2.01 -14.01 -9.81
CA SER A 247 1.66 -13.07 -10.87
C SER A 247 2.78 -12.89 -11.90
N ALA A 248 3.55 -13.96 -12.18
CA ALA A 248 4.76 -13.90 -13.01
C ALA A 248 4.54 -13.34 -14.43
N TYR A 249 3.34 -13.45 -14.98
CA TYR A 249 3.00 -12.91 -16.31
C TYR A 249 2.06 -11.70 -16.23
N THR A 250 2.09 -10.95 -15.10
CA THR A 250 1.23 -9.79 -14.88
C THR A 250 2.09 -8.55 -14.61
N THR A 251 2.04 -7.55 -15.51
CA THR A 251 2.67 -6.24 -15.34
C THR A 251 1.80 -5.15 -15.94
N GLY A 252 1.85 -3.93 -15.40
CA GLY A 252 1.05 -2.78 -15.82
C GLY A 252 -0.44 -2.88 -15.52
N SER A 253 -0.84 -3.83 -14.68
CA SER A 253 -2.24 -4.13 -14.35
C SER A 253 -2.65 -3.56 -12.99
N HIS A 254 -3.95 -3.43 -12.79
CA HIS A 254 -4.54 -3.05 -11.51
C HIS A 254 -5.62 -4.06 -11.13
N ILE A 255 -5.56 -4.56 -9.90
CA ILE A 255 -6.61 -5.40 -9.32
C ILE A 255 -7.58 -4.50 -8.56
N ASP A 256 -8.87 -4.62 -8.88
CA ASP A 256 -9.93 -3.96 -8.12
C ASP A 256 -10.20 -4.70 -6.80
N VAL A 257 -10.08 -3.99 -5.69
CA VAL A 257 -10.36 -4.48 -4.34
C VAL A 257 -11.39 -3.57 -3.70
N SER A 258 -12.62 -3.62 -4.20
CA SER A 258 -13.67 -2.66 -3.84
C SER A 258 -15.00 -3.27 -3.41
N GLY A 259 -15.11 -4.61 -3.38
CA GLY A 259 -16.37 -5.29 -3.07
C GLY A 259 -17.46 -5.04 -4.11
N GLY A 260 -17.08 -4.74 -5.35
CA GLY A 260 -17.97 -4.42 -6.45
C GLY A 260 -18.39 -2.95 -6.53
N LEU A 261 -17.78 -2.06 -5.72
CA LEU A 261 -18.05 -0.61 -5.76
C LEU A 261 -17.65 0.03 -7.09
N SER A 262 -16.66 -0.55 -7.77
CA SER A 262 -16.21 -0.11 -9.10
C SER A 262 -17.35 -0.23 -10.12
N ARG A 263 -17.53 0.82 -10.91
CA ARG A 263 -18.50 0.87 -12.02
C ARG A 263 -17.81 0.87 -13.38
N HIS A 264 -16.52 0.50 -13.40
CA HIS A 264 -15.71 0.43 -14.62
C HIS A 264 -15.50 -1.02 -15.03
N VAL A 265 -15.43 -1.25 -16.32
CA VAL A 265 -15.00 -2.50 -16.96
C VAL A 265 -13.56 -2.38 -17.39
#